data_8fda398459bfe2d940d51a26528e0dd7
#
_entry.id   8fda398459bfe2d940d51a26528e0dd7
#
_cell.length_a   1.000
_cell.length_b   1.000
_cell.length_c   1.000
_cell.angle_alpha   90.00
_cell.angle_beta   90.00
_cell.angle_gamma   90.00
#
_symmetry.space_group_name_H-M   'P 1'
#
loop_
_entity.id
_entity.type
_entity.pdbx_description
1 polymer ?
#
loop_
_entity_poly.entity_id
_entity_poly.type
_entity_poly.pdbx_seq_one_letter_code
_entity_poly.pdbx_strand_id
1 'polypeptide(L)'
;MTHAVVAAALAAVVISTSAAAQPSSPRDVLDRAMVDFQAGRIDASIEGFDRVVKLQPDAAPYLWQRGIALYYAGRFQDCRAQFESHRTVNPNDVENAAWHFLCVARAESPQAAVQKMLPVGPDQRAPMREIYQLYLGKLTEAQVLSAAGRNVGAQFHAHLYVGLYREARGDVGGARQELALAADPKYADAGGYMHDVARVHVKQLR
;
A
#
# COMPACT_ATOMS: atom_id res chain seq x y z
N MET A 1 -12.38 69.37 -51.98
CA MET A 1 -13.25 68.18 -51.64
C MET A 1 -12.37 67.11 -51.06
N THR A 2 -12.30 67.03 -49.74
CA THR A 2 -11.45 66.05 -49.00
C THR A 2 -12.34 65.01 -48.36
N HIS A 3 -12.23 63.76 -48.82
CA HIS A 3 -12.97 62.66 -48.25
C HIS A 3 -12.17 62.07 -47.04
N ALA A 4 -12.78 62.14 -45.89
CA ALA A 4 -12.26 61.47 -44.68
C ALA A 4 -12.78 60.03 -44.68
N VAL A 5 -11.83 59.07 -44.62
CA VAL A 5 -12.13 57.63 -44.45
C VAL A 5 -12.08 57.34 -42.94
N VAL A 6 -13.23 56.94 -42.38
CA VAL A 6 -13.32 56.46 -40.99
C VAL A 6 -13.06 54.99 -41.00
N ALA A 7 -11.95 54.58 -40.40
CA ALA A 7 -11.63 53.17 -40.14
C ALA A 7 -12.28 52.70 -38.83
N ALA A 8 -13.23 51.79 -38.90
CA ALA A 8 -13.80 51.13 -37.73
C ALA A 8 -12.93 49.96 -37.31
N ALA A 9 -12.33 50.03 -36.12
CA ALA A 9 -11.61 48.94 -35.52
C ALA A 9 -12.59 47.99 -34.80
N LEU A 10 -12.74 46.77 -35.31
CA LEU A 10 -13.43 45.69 -34.59
C LEU A 10 -12.51 45.09 -33.55
N ALA A 11 -12.83 45.31 -32.27
CA ALA A 11 -12.16 44.61 -31.16
C ALA A 11 -12.78 43.21 -31.01
N ALA A 12 -12.00 42.17 -31.31
CA ALA A 12 -12.41 40.80 -31.05
C ALA A 12 -12.24 40.48 -29.57
N VAL A 13 -13.35 40.30 -28.86
CA VAL A 13 -13.34 39.80 -27.46
C VAL A 13 -13.11 38.30 -27.51
N VAL A 14 -11.90 37.88 -27.13
CA VAL A 14 -11.57 36.44 -26.90
C VAL A 14 -12.14 36.04 -25.55
N ILE A 15 -13.29 35.36 -25.56
CA ILE A 15 -13.85 34.74 -24.35
C ILE A 15 -13.07 33.46 -24.12
N SER A 16 -12.10 33.49 -23.20
CA SER A 16 -11.42 32.30 -22.68
C SER A 16 -12.38 31.54 -21.77
N THR A 17 -13.05 30.53 -22.30
CA THR A 17 -13.82 29.58 -21.48
C THR A 17 -12.83 28.73 -20.72
N SER A 18 -12.59 29.03 -19.41
CA SER A 18 -11.95 28.09 -18.46
C SER A 18 -12.84 26.85 -18.41
N ALA A 19 -12.40 25.76 -19.03
CA ALA A 19 -13.02 24.45 -18.82
C ALA A 19 -12.85 24.11 -17.33
N ALA A 20 -13.95 24.18 -16.58
CA ALA A 20 -13.97 23.69 -15.21
C ALA A 20 -13.57 22.21 -15.25
N ALA A 21 -12.45 21.86 -14.58
CA ALA A 21 -12.01 20.48 -14.48
C ALA A 21 -13.16 19.63 -13.94
N GLN A 22 -13.57 18.63 -14.68
CA GLN A 22 -14.63 17.73 -14.21
C GLN A 22 -14.18 17.10 -12.89
N PRO A 23 -15.08 16.96 -11.91
CA PRO A 23 -14.73 16.32 -10.65
C PRO A 23 -14.24 14.90 -10.96
N SER A 24 -13.03 14.56 -10.52
CA SER A 24 -12.42 13.24 -10.70
C SER A 24 -13.36 12.18 -10.13
N SER A 25 -13.60 11.11 -10.87
CA SER A 25 -14.39 9.98 -10.36
C SER A 25 -13.70 9.33 -9.14
N PRO A 26 -14.40 8.62 -8.26
CA PRO A 26 -13.78 7.87 -7.17
C PRO A 26 -12.67 6.94 -7.68
N ARG A 27 -12.84 6.38 -8.88
CA ARG A 27 -11.83 5.53 -9.52
C ARG A 27 -10.56 6.30 -9.89
N ASP A 28 -10.70 7.48 -10.51
CA ASP A 28 -9.53 8.30 -10.87
C ASP A 28 -8.76 8.75 -9.63
N VAL A 29 -9.47 9.06 -8.53
CA VAL A 29 -8.87 9.42 -7.25
C VAL A 29 -8.11 8.24 -6.64
N LEU A 30 -8.70 7.04 -6.69
CA LEU A 30 -8.08 5.81 -6.23
C LEU A 30 -6.79 5.50 -7.01
N ASP A 31 -6.88 5.52 -8.34
CA ASP A 31 -5.74 5.22 -9.20
C ASP A 31 -4.59 6.22 -8.97
N ARG A 32 -4.91 7.51 -8.77
CA ARG A 32 -3.94 8.53 -8.41
C ARG A 32 -3.31 8.27 -7.04
N ALA A 33 -4.09 7.91 -6.04
CA ALA A 33 -3.59 7.61 -4.69
C ALA A 33 -2.59 6.43 -4.71
N MET A 34 -2.85 5.39 -5.51
CA MET A 34 -1.93 4.28 -5.71
C MET A 34 -0.63 4.72 -6.39
N VAL A 35 -0.70 5.54 -7.43
CA VAL A 35 0.47 6.11 -8.12
C VAL A 35 1.29 7.01 -7.18
N ASP A 36 0.64 7.79 -6.33
CA ASP A 36 1.32 8.62 -5.34
C ASP A 36 2.09 7.77 -4.32
N PHE A 37 1.50 6.66 -3.85
CA PHE A 37 2.21 5.70 -3.00
C PHE A 37 3.44 5.12 -3.69
N GLN A 38 3.30 4.60 -4.91
CA GLN A 38 4.39 4.00 -5.70
C GLN A 38 5.55 4.97 -5.94
N ALA A 39 5.24 6.26 -6.01
CA ALA A 39 6.23 7.34 -6.11
C ALA A 39 6.83 7.78 -4.76
N GLY A 40 6.38 7.19 -3.64
CA GLY A 40 6.80 7.54 -2.28
C GLY A 40 6.18 8.83 -1.74
N ARG A 41 5.15 9.37 -2.38
CA ARG A 41 4.39 10.54 -1.92
C ARG A 41 3.28 10.09 -0.96
N ILE A 42 3.68 9.70 0.24
CA ILE A 42 2.81 9.03 1.22
C ILE A 42 1.63 9.91 1.63
N ASP A 43 1.87 11.17 1.98
CA ASP A 43 0.81 12.10 2.41
C ASP A 43 -0.24 12.32 1.31
N ALA A 44 0.20 12.56 0.07
CA ALA A 44 -0.70 12.70 -1.08
C ALA A 44 -1.51 11.43 -1.35
N SER A 45 -0.88 10.25 -1.18
CA SER A 45 -1.55 8.96 -1.28
C SER A 45 -2.68 8.82 -0.25
N ILE A 46 -2.41 9.17 1.01
CA ILE A 46 -3.42 9.10 2.09
C ILE A 46 -4.56 10.07 1.82
N GLU A 47 -4.27 11.32 1.44
CA GLU A 47 -5.30 12.30 1.08
C GLU A 47 -6.21 11.78 -0.04
N GLY A 48 -5.62 11.13 -1.04
CA GLY A 48 -6.35 10.48 -2.12
C GLY A 48 -7.26 9.36 -1.62
N PHE A 49 -6.75 8.42 -0.82
CA PHE A 49 -7.56 7.35 -0.23
C PHE A 49 -8.66 7.87 0.70
N ASP A 50 -8.37 8.86 1.55
CA ASP A 50 -9.37 9.49 2.44
C ASP A 50 -10.46 10.18 1.63
N ARG A 51 -10.11 10.77 0.47
CA ARG A 51 -11.10 11.33 -0.46
C ARG A 51 -11.98 10.25 -1.09
N VAL A 52 -11.42 9.07 -1.44
CA VAL A 52 -12.23 7.93 -1.91
C VAL A 52 -13.24 7.52 -0.85
N VAL A 53 -12.81 7.35 0.40
CA VAL A 53 -13.71 7.00 1.52
C VAL A 53 -14.82 8.04 1.69
N LYS A 54 -14.49 9.34 1.55
CA LYS A 54 -15.48 10.42 1.65
C LYS A 54 -16.50 10.40 0.51
N LEU A 55 -16.06 10.08 -0.71
CA LEU A 55 -16.92 10.00 -1.90
C LEU A 55 -17.76 8.72 -1.93
N GLN A 56 -17.21 7.62 -1.40
CA GLN A 56 -17.82 6.29 -1.42
C GLN A 56 -17.49 5.55 -0.11
N PRO A 57 -18.23 5.83 0.99
CA PRO A 57 -17.94 5.26 2.31
C PRO A 57 -17.91 3.72 2.34
N ASP A 58 -18.76 3.07 1.56
CA ASP A 58 -18.85 1.61 1.48
C ASP A 58 -17.59 0.96 0.83
N ALA A 59 -16.75 1.76 0.17
CA ALA A 59 -15.47 1.28 -0.34
C ALA A 59 -14.40 1.11 0.75
N ALA A 60 -14.57 1.74 1.91
CA ALA A 60 -13.55 1.77 2.97
C ALA A 60 -13.00 0.38 3.35
N PRO A 61 -13.81 -0.68 3.54
CA PRO A 61 -13.28 -2.00 3.88
C PRO A 61 -12.42 -2.62 2.77
N TYR A 62 -12.55 -2.19 1.51
CA TYR A 62 -11.82 -2.74 0.37
C TYR A 62 -10.47 -2.04 0.13
N LEU A 63 -10.19 -0.94 0.81
CA LEU A 63 -9.00 -0.10 0.60
C LEU A 63 -7.80 -0.56 1.45
N TRP A 64 -7.35 -1.82 1.29
CA TRP A 64 -6.17 -2.32 2.00
C TRP A 64 -4.90 -1.51 1.69
N GLN A 65 -4.77 -0.96 0.47
CA GLN A 65 -3.67 -0.06 0.10
C GLN A 65 -3.61 1.19 0.98
N ARG A 66 -4.79 1.71 1.39
CA ARG A 66 -4.87 2.79 2.38
C ARG A 66 -4.23 2.39 3.71
N GLY A 67 -4.48 1.15 4.17
CA GLY A 67 -3.86 0.62 5.38
C GLY A 67 -2.33 0.62 5.30
N ILE A 68 -1.78 0.20 4.16
CA ILE A 68 -0.35 0.25 3.90
C ILE A 68 0.17 1.71 3.91
N ALA A 69 -0.49 2.63 3.20
CA ALA A 69 -0.09 4.04 3.19
C ALA A 69 -0.10 4.64 4.62
N LEU A 70 -1.10 4.32 5.44
CA LEU A 70 -1.19 4.74 6.84
C LEU A 70 -0.01 4.20 7.69
N TYR A 71 0.45 2.97 7.44
CA TYR A 71 1.64 2.42 8.09
C TYR A 71 2.88 3.29 7.82
N TYR A 72 3.11 3.65 6.55
CA TYR A 72 4.26 4.48 6.16
C TYR A 72 4.17 5.93 6.67
N ALA A 73 2.97 6.42 6.94
CA ALA A 73 2.77 7.74 7.57
C ALA A 73 2.92 7.72 9.10
N GLY A 74 3.18 6.56 9.71
CA GLY A 74 3.22 6.42 11.16
C GLY A 74 1.86 6.46 11.85
N ARG A 75 0.74 6.44 11.09
CA ARG A 75 -0.63 6.43 11.59
C ARG A 75 -1.06 5.01 11.98
N PHE A 76 -0.34 4.40 12.92
CA PHE A 76 -0.44 2.97 13.20
C PHE A 76 -1.80 2.54 13.76
N GLN A 77 -2.51 3.39 14.51
CA GLN A 77 -3.84 3.07 15.00
C GLN A 77 -4.88 3.04 13.85
N ASP A 78 -4.80 4.00 12.93
CA ASP A 78 -5.66 4.03 11.75
C ASP A 78 -5.35 2.87 10.80
N CYS A 79 -4.06 2.54 10.66
CA CYS A 79 -3.57 1.38 9.93
C CYS A 79 -4.20 0.09 10.47
N ARG A 80 -4.13 -0.12 11.77
CA ARG A 80 -4.75 -1.25 12.46
C ARG A 80 -6.26 -1.33 12.17
N ALA A 81 -6.99 -0.24 12.38
CA ALA A 81 -8.42 -0.17 12.15
C ALA A 81 -8.79 -0.48 10.69
N GLN A 82 -7.98 -0.04 9.73
CA GLN A 82 -8.19 -0.34 8.31
C GLN A 82 -8.09 -1.85 8.02
N PHE A 83 -7.10 -2.57 8.58
CA PHE A 83 -6.95 -4.01 8.37
C PHE A 83 -7.98 -4.82 9.16
N GLU A 84 -8.43 -4.36 10.33
CA GLU A 84 -9.59 -4.92 11.03
C GLU A 84 -10.87 -4.81 10.18
N SER A 85 -11.09 -3.67 9.53
CA SER A 85 -12.21 -3.45 8.60
C SER A 85 -12.07 -4.32 7.34
N HIS A 86 -10.89 -4.37 6.72
CA HIS A 86 -10.67 -5.18 5.51
C HIS A 86 -10.94 -6.68 5.73
N ARG A 87 -10.64 -7.19 6.92
CA ARG A 87 -10.94 -8.58 7.29
C ARG A 87 -12.42 -8.95 7.11
N THR A 88 -13.33 -8.00 7.25
CA THR A 88 -14.77 -8.25 7.11
C THR A 88 -15.18 -8.61 5.68
N VAL A 89 -14.38 -8.18 4.69
CA VAL A 89 -14.63 -8.42 3.26
C VAL A 89 -13.62 -9.40 2.64
N ASN A 90 -12.49 -9.65 3.32
CA ASN A 90 -11.45 -10.59 2.88
C ASN A 90 -10.88 -11.40 4.06
N PRO A 91 -11.65 -12.37 4.61
CA PRO A 91 -11.29 -13.08 5.85
C PRO A 91 -10.19 -14.15 5.67
N ASN A 92 -9.82 -14.50 4.45
CA ASN A 92 -8.88 -15.58 4.15
C ASN A 92 -7.50 -15.08 3.70
N ASP A 93 -7.21 -13.82 3.91
CA ASP A 93 -5.98 -13.16 3.43
C ASP A 93 -4.95 -13.03 4.56
N VAL A 94 -3.88 -13.81 4.46
CA VAL A 94 -2.75 -13.75 5.41
C VAL A 94 -2.03 -12.41 5.34
N GLU A 95 -1.95 -11.77 4.17
CA GLU A 95 -1.32 -10.45 4.05
C GLU A 95 -2.04 -9.41 4.91
N ASN A 96 -3.38 -9.46 4.96
CA ASN A 96 -4.16 -8.61 5.83
C ASN A 96 -3.78 -8.78 7.32
N ALA A 97 -3.65 -10.03 7.78
CA ALA A 97 -3.27 -10.31 9.15
C ALA A 97 -1.82 -9.89 9.45
N ALA A 98 -0.91 -10.06 8.49
CA ALA A 98 0.48 -9.65 8.60
C ALA A 98 0.60 -8.12 8.70
N TRP A 99 -0.07 -7.36 7.86
CA TRP A 99 -0.09 -5.90 7.94
C TRP A 99 -0.74 -5.39 9.24
N HIS A 100 -1.83 -6.01 9.68
CA HIS A 100 -2.40 -5.70 11.00
C HIS A 100 -1.35 -5.91 12.12
N PHE A 101 -0.64 -7.05 12.10
CA PHE A 101 0.45 -7.31 13.05
C PHE A 101 1.49 -6.18 13.03
N LEU A 102 1.93 -5.75 11.83
CA LEU A 102 2.92 -4.68 11.69
C LEU A 102 2.42 -3.36 12.29
N CYS A 103 1.16 -3.00 12.07
CA CYS A 103 0.56 -1.80 12.66
C CYS A 103 0.55 -1.87 14.19
N VAL A 104 0.15 -3.01 14.77
CA VAL A 104 0.13 -3.21 16.22
C VAL A 104 1.55 -3.23 16.80
N ALA A 105 2.51 -3.90 16.12
CA ALA A 105 3.88 -3.96 16.57
C ALA A 105 4.53 -2.58 16.67
N ARG A 106 4.23 -1.69 15.73
CA ARG A 106 4.72 -0.31 15.72
C ARG A 106 3.96 0.60 16.70
N ALA A 107 2.68 0.36 16.92
CA ALA A 107 1.86 1.12 17.87
C ALA A 107 2.14 0.75 19.31
N GLU A 108 2.43 -0.51 19.59
CA GLU A 108 2.53 -1.06 20.93
C GLU A 108 3.83 -1.86 21.13
N SER A 109 3.87 -3.10 20.62
CA SER A 109 5.06 -3.97 20.64
C SER A 109 4.85 -5.22 19.79
N PRO A 110 5.93 -5.92 19.37
CA PRO A 110 5.82 -7.21 18.70
C PRO A 110 5.06 -8.26 19.51
N GLN A 111 5.21 -8.25 20.83
CA GLN A 111 4.53 -9.17 21.74
C GLN A 111 3.01 -8.91 21.75
N ALA A 112 2.61 -7.65 21.82
CA ALA A 112 1.19 -7.26 21.71
C ALA A 112 0.61 -7.66 20.35
N ALA A 113 1.39 -7.53 19.29
CA ALA A 113 0.97 -7.91 17.92
C ALA A 113 0.68 -9.40 17.81
N VAL A 114 1.50 -10.27 18.41
CA VAL A 114 1.22 -11.71 18.48
C VAL A 114 -0.10 -12.00 19.19
N GLN A 115 -0.35 -11.34 20.33
CA GLN A 115 -1.57 -11.55 21.13
C GLN A 115 -2.83 -11.06 20.40
N LYS A 116 -2.69 -10.02 19.56
CA LYS A 116 -3.78 -9.38 18.83
C LYS A 116 -3.84 -9.83 17.37
N MET A 117 -3.11 -10.89 17.00
CA MET A 117 -3.08 -11.38 15.61
C MET A 117 -4.48 -11.67 15.10
N LEU A 118 -4.85 -11.12 13.95
CA LEU A 118 -6.15 -11.38 13.35
C LEU A 118 -6.28 -12.86 12.95
N PRO A 119 -7.38 -13.52 13.29
CA PRO A 119 -7.65 -14.86 12.80
C PRO A 119 -7.90 -14.80 11.29
N VAL A 120 -7.35 -15.77 10.57
CA VAL A 120 -7.39 -15.89 9.12
C VAL A 120 -7.93 -17.28 8.75
N GLY A 121 -8.79 -17.33 7.74
CA GLY A 121 -9.20 -18.58 7.11
C GLY A 121 -8.12 -19.15 6.17
N PRO A 122 -8.44 -20.21 5.41
CA PRO A 122 -7.45 -20.86 4.56
C PRO A 122 -7.03 -19.95 3.38
N ASP A 123 -5.76 -19.53 3.36
CA ASP A 123 -5.11 -18.91 2.22
C ASP A 123 -4.34 -19.99 1.44
N GLN A 124 -4.71 -20.19 0.17
CA GLN A 124 -4.16 -21.25 -0.68
C GLN A 124 -2.83 -20.86 -1.35
N ARG A 125 -2.42 -19.61 -1.24
CA ARG A 125 -1.16 -19.13 -1.82
C ARG A 125 0.04 -19.61 -0.98
N ALA A 126 1.02 -20.22 -1.62
CA ALA A 126 2.30 -20.50 -0.96
C ALA A 126 3.14 -19.22 -0.85
N PRO A 127 3.87 -18.99 0.25
CA PRO A 127 3.93 -19.70 1.52
C PRO A 127 3.07 -19.03 2.62
N MET A 128 1.86 -18.55 2.30
CA MET A 128 1.06 -17.70 3.19
C MET A 128 0.78 -18.37 4.54
N ARG A 129 0.51 -19.66 4.57
CA ARG A 129 0.34 -20.39 5.82
C ARG A 129 1.58 -20.33 6.71
N GLU A 130 2.75 -20.50 6.13
CA GLU A 130 4.04 -20.47 6.83
C GLU A 130 4.35 -19.06 7.32
N ILE A 131 4.05 -18.03 6.54
CA ILE A 131 4.14 -16.61 6.94
C ILE A 131 3.25 -16.35 8.16
N TYR A 132 2.00 -16.79 8.14
CA TYR A 132 1.11 -16.64 9.29
C TYR A 132 1.66 -17.31 10.56
N GLN A 133 2.19 -18.53 10.43
CA GLN A 133 2.80 -19.24 11.56
C GLN A 133 4.10 -18.57 12.06
N LEU A 134 4.88 -17.95 11.17
CA LEU A 134 6.05 -17.14 11.57
C LEU A 134 5.62 -15.96 12.45
N TYR A 135 4.59 -15.21 12.01
CA TYR A 135 4.08 -14.06 12.75
C TYR A 135 3.46 -14.44 14.11
N LEU A 136 2.96 -15.67 14.26
CA LEU A 136 2.55 -16.25 15.53
C LEU A 136 3.74 -16.78 16.37
N GLY A 137 4.96 -16.73 15.87
CA GLY A 137 6.15 -17.28 16.54
C GLY A 137 6.22 -18.81 16.57
N LYS A 138 5.47 -19.49 15.70
CA LYS A 138 5.41 -20.97 15.65
C LYS A 138 6.34 -21.60 14.60
N LEU A 139 6.80 -20.82 13.63
CA LEU A 139 7.79 -21.23 12.63
C LEU A 139 8.97 -20.28 12.63
N THR A 140 10.09 -20.73 12.07
CA THR A 140 11.28 -19.94 11.82
C THR A 140 11.24 -19.31 10.43
N GLU A 141 12.00 -18.24 10.23
CA GLU A 141 12.19 -17.58 8.93
C GLU A 141 12.72 -18.55 7.87
N ALA A 142 13.69 -19.41 8.26
CA ALA A 142 14.25 -20.42 7.36
C ALA A 142 13.17 -21.40 6.85
N GLN A 143 12.19 -21.75 7.69
CA GLN A 143 11.08 -22.61 7.28
C GLN A 143 10.16 -21.90 6.27
N VAL A 144 9.89 -20.59 6.42
CA VAL A 144 9.13 -19.81 5.45
C VAL A 144 9.86 -19.73 4.11
N LEU A 145 11.14 -19.37 4.13
CA LEU A 145 11.97 -19.28 2.92
C LEU A 145 12.07 -20.64 2.20
N SER A 146 12.20 -21.73 2.95
CA SER A 146 12.22 -23.09 2.39
C SER A 146 10.88 -23.48 1.76
N ALA A 147 9.76 -23.11 2.39
CA ALA A 147 8.41 -23.42 1.90
C ALA A 147 8.07 -22.70 0.59
N ALA A 148 8.71 -21.58 0.29
CA ALA A 148 8.57 -20.88 -0.99
C ALA A 148 9.07 -21.70 -2.19
N GLY A 149 10.01 -22.60 -1.98
CA GLY A 149 10.53 -23.50 -3.00
C GLY A 149 11.05 -22.76 -4.23
N ARG A 150 10.61 -23.19 -5.44
CA ARG A 150 11.04 -22.60 -6.72
C ARG A 150 9.98 -21.69 -7.34
N ASN A 151 8.86 -21.48 -6.69
CA ASN A 151 7.79 -20.60 -7.20
C ASN A 151 8.19 -19.13 -6.98
N VAL A 152 8.22 -18.35 -8.06
CA VAL A 152 8.68 -16.95 -8.06
C VAL A 152 7.81 -16.07 -7.16
N GLY A 153 6.48 -16.22 -7.20
CA GLY A 153 5.56 -15.45 -6.36
C GLY A 153 5.69 -15.84 -4.88
N ALA A 154 5.87 -17.13 -4.59
CA ALA A 154 6.10 -17.59 -3.22
C ALA A 154 7.43 -17.06 -2.66
N GLN A 155 8.50 -17.04 -3.46
CA GLN A 155 9.78 -16.45 -3.06
C GLN A 155 9.66 -14.95 -2.78
N PHE A 156 8.95 -14.23 -3.64
CA PHE A 156 8.65 -12.80 -3.41
C PHE A 156 7.99 -12.58 -2.04
N HIS A 157 6.88 -13.28 -1.78
CA HIS A 157 6.15 -13.13 -0.51
C HIS A 157 7.00 -13.55 0.69
N ALA A 158 7.79 -14.62 0.57
CA ALA A 158 8.68 -15.05 1.64
C ALA A 158 9.70 -13.96 2.01
N HIS A 159 10.41 -13.41 1.02
CA HIS A 159 11.37 -12.33 1.25
C HIS A 159 10.69 -11.07 1.82
N LEU A 160 9.55 -10.66 1.25
CA LEU A 160 8.83 -9.47 1.72
C LEU A 160 8.43 -9.62 3.19
N TYR A 161 7.72 -10.70 3.54
CA TYR A 161 7.15 -10.85 4.88
C TYR A 161 8.17 -11.27 5.93
N VAL A 162 9.25 -11.98 5.57
CA VAL A 162 10.39 -12.20 6.48
C VAL A 162 11.09 -10.88 6.76
N GLY A 163 11.32 -10.05 5.74
CA GLY A 163 11.94 -8.74 5.93
C GLY A 163 11.12 -7.81 6.84
N LEU A 164 9.82 -7.69 6.59
CA LEU A 164 8.91 -6.89 7.43
C LEU A 164 8.82 -7.42 8.88
N TYR A 165 8.83 -8.75 9.07
CA TYR A 165 8.84 -9.37 10.37
C TYR A 165 10.13 -9.07 11.16
N ARG A 166 11.29 -9.14 10.50
CA ARG A 166 12.60 -8.77 11.10
C ARG A 166 12.62 -7.31 11.54
N GLU A 167 12.15 -6.39 10.68
CA GLU A 167 12.08 -4.97 11.03
C GLU A 167 11.21 -4.74 12.26
N ALA A 168 10.01 -5.35 12.30
CA ALA A 168 9.09 -5.22 13.43
C ALA A 168 9.72 -5.72 14.75
N ARG A 169 10.70 -6.60 14.69
CA ARG A 169 11.44 -7.14 15.86
C ARG A 169 12.77 -6.42 16.12
N GLY A 170 13.10 -5.38 15.36
CA GLY A 170 14.30 -4.57 15.55
C GLY A 170 15.54 -5.06 14.81
N ASP A 171 15.47 -6.17 14.05
CA ASP A 171 16.57 -6.60 13.16
C ASP A 171 16.53 -5.83 11.84
N VAL A 172 16.94 -4.56 11.88
CA VAL A 172 16.95 -3.67 10.71
C VAL A 172 17.94 -4.14 9.63
N GLY A 173 19.08 -4.72 10.05
CA GLY A 173 20.09 -5.24 9.12
C GLY A 173 19.58 -6.41 8.29
N GLY A 174 19.03 -7.42 8.96
CA GLY A 174 18.41 -8.56 8.31
C GLY A 174 17.16 -8.20 7.51
N ALA A 175 16.34 -7.26 8.00
CA ALA A 175 15.20 -6.73 7.28
C ALA A 175 15.61 -6.12 5.93
N ARG A 176 16.65 -5.28 5.92
CA ARG A 176 17.18 -4.65 4.70
C ARG A 176 17.62 -5.66 3.65
N GLN A 177 18.25 -6.76 4.07
CA GLN A 177 18.69 -7.82 3.16
C GLN A 177 17.49 -8.49 2.47
N GLU A 178 16.49 -8.92 3.24
CA GLU A 178 15.31 -9.61 2.72
C GLU A 178 14.45 -8.68 1.85
N LEU A 179 14.25 -7.43 2.27
CA LEU A 179 13.46 -6.46 1.53
C LEU A 179 14.14 -6.02 0.23
N ALA A 180 15.48 -5.95 0.20
CA ALA A 180 16.21 -5.73 -1.04
C ALA A 180 16.02 -6.88 -2.04
N LEU A 181 15.97 -8.13 -1.55
CA LEU A 181 15.63 -9.29 -2.38
C LEU A 181 14.20 -9.19 -2.91
N ALA A 182 13.22 -8.86 -2.04
CA ALA A 182 11.82 -8.68 -2.46
C ALA A 182 11.64 -7.55 -3.49
N ALA A 183 12.46 -6.50 -3.43
CA ALA A 183 12.42 -5.38 -4.38
C ALA A 183 13.17 -5.65 -5.71
N ASP A 184 13.75 -6.85 -5.89
CA ASP A 184 14.41 -7.23 -7.13
C ASP A 184 13.42 -7.18 -8.31
N PRO A 185 13.77 -6.56 -9.45
CA PRO A 185 12.88 -6.47 -10.63
C PRO A 185 12.36 -7.81 -11.15
N LYS A 186 13.05 -8.93 -10.89
CA LYS A 186 12.55 -10.27 -11.27
C LYS A 186 11.20 -10.64 -10.66
N TYR A 187 10.81 -9.95 -9.57
CA TYR A 187 9.55 -10.18 -8.87
C TYR A 187 8.43 -9.21 -9.26
N ALA A 188 8.70 -8.24 -10.18
CA ALA A 188 7.74 -7.19 -10.50
C ALA A 188 6.37 -7.72 -10.92
N ASP A 189 6.34 -8.67 -11.85
CA ASP A 189 5.09 -9.26 -12.36
C ASP A 189 4.39 -10.12 -11.30
N ALA A 190 5.14 -10.90 -10.53
CA ALA A 190 4.59 -11.78 -9.51
C ALA A 190 4.11 -11.04 -8.26
N GLY A 191 4.76 -9.94 -7.91
CA GLY A 191 4.46 -9.14 -6.72
C GLY A 191 3.44 -8.03 -6.97
N GLY A 192 3.32 -7.53 -8.20
CA GLY A 192 2.38 -6.45 -8.54
C GLY A 192 2.52 -5.24 -7.60
N TYR A 193 1.39 -4.78 -7.05
CA TYR A 193 1.41 -3.66 -6.11
C TYR A 193 2.30 -3.90 -4.88
N MET A 194 2.36 -5.14 -4.37
CA MET A 194 3.21 -5.48 -3.22
C MET A 194 4.70 -5.42 -3.55
N HIS A 195 5.10 -5.59 -4.83
CA HIS A 195 6.47 -5.32 -5.26
C HIS A 195 6.79 -3.82 -5.18
N ASP A 196 5.86 -2.94 -5.55
CA ASP A 196 6.04 -1.49 -5.36
C ASP A 196 6.12 -1.14 -3.87
N VAL A 197 5.35 -1.81 -3.00
CA VAL A 197 5.49 -1.68 -1.54
C VAL A 197 6.90 -2.04 -1.09
N ALA A 198 7.48 -3.15 -1.55
CA ALA A 198 8.87 -3.52 -1.23
C ALA A 198 9.87 -2.43 -1.68
N ARG A 199 9.71 -1.89 -2.89
CA ARG A 199 10.56 -0.81 -3.42
C ARG A 199 10.46 0.49 -2.62
N VAL A 200 9.25 0.88 -2.21
CA VAL A 200 9.02 2.05 -1.34
C VAL A 200 9.65 1.81 0.02
N HIS A 201 9.49 0.61 0.59
CA HIS A 201 10.02 0.25 1.89
C HIS A 201 11.55 0.36 1.95
N VAL A 202 12.25 -0.23 0.97
CA VAL A 202 13.73 -0.18 0.89
C VAL A 202 14.26 1.27 0.85
N LYS A 203 13.53 2.18 0.21
CA LYS A 203 13.91 3.61 0.18
C LYS A 203 13.74 4.29 1.55
N GLN A 204 12.85 3.78 2.39
CA GLN A 204 12.58 4.35 3.72
C GLN A 204 13.43 3.72 4.85
N LEU A 205 13.97 2.54 4.65
CA LEU A 205 14.94 1.88 5.55
C LEU A 205 16.33 2.57 5.44
N ARG A 206 16.42 3.82 5.82
CA ARG A 206 17.70 4.58 5.85
C ARG A 206 18.39 4.46 7.20
#